data_bacf63e23d7d56df6201eabe253c8218
#
_entry.id   bacf63e23d7d56df6201eabe253c8218
#
_cell.length_a   1.000
_cell.length_b   1.000
_cell.length_c   1.000
_cell.angle_alpha   90.00
_cell.angle_beta   90.00
_cell.angle_gamma   90.00
#
_symmetry.space_group_name_H-M   'P 1'
#
loop_
_entity.id
_entity.type
_entity.pdbx_description
1 polymer ?
#
loop_
_entity_poly.entity_id
_entity_poly.type
_entity_poly.pdbx_seq_one_letter_code
_entity_poly.pdbx_strand_id
1 'polypeptide(L)'
;MERKRIFAISGVKNSGKTTLICRLLEIFKDKGLKVAVLKHDGHDFVPDVPGTDTYCQLQSGAYGTAVFSAGKYMLVKQQPQISEKELAEFFPEADLILLEGFKYSTYPKIEIIRKGNSAESVCNPEKLMRSEEHTSELQSRSDLV
;
A
#
# COMPACT_ATOMS: atom_id res chain seq x y z
N MET A 1 23.81 -5.25 0.99
CA MET A 1 22.34 -5.33 1.07
C MET A 1 21.75 -4.35 0.07
N GLU A 2 21.19 -4.84 -0.99
CA GLU A 2 20.48 -3.95 -1.93
C GLU A 2 19.33 -3.27 -1.20
N ARG A 3 19.31 -1.96 -1.30
CA ARG A 3 18.29 -1.13 -0.65
C ARG A 3 16.96 -1.41 -1.36
N LYS A 4 16.03 -2.04 -0.69
CA LYS A 4 14.67 -2.26 -1.22
C LYS A 4 14.11 -0.94 -1.72
N ARG A 5 13.61 -0.93 -2.93
CA ARG A 5 12.93 0.23 -3.49
C ARG A 5 11.54 0.33 -2.88
N ILE A 6 11.31 1.38 -2.14
CA ILE A 6 10.02 1.64 -1.48
C ILE A 6 9.51 2.98 -1.98
N PHE A 7 8.27 3.01 -2.46
CA PHE A 7 7.58 4.25 -2.74
C PHE A 7 6.09 4.18 -2.40
N ALA A 8 5.49 5.33 -2.20
CA ALA A 8 4.11 5.44 -1.76
C ALA A 8 3.19 5.90 -2.89
N ILE A 9 1.98 5.38 -2.88
CA ILE A 9 0.85 5.88 -3.65
C ILE A 9 -0.10 6.53 -2.64
N SER A 10 -0.16 7.84 -2.68
CA SER A 10 -0.85 8.66 -1.68
C SER A 10 -2.02 9.42 -2.30
N GLY A 11 -2.84 9.99 -1.46
CA GLY A 11 -4.02 10.75 -1.83
C GLY A 11 -5.11 10.61 -0.78
N VAL A 12 -6.14 11.41 -0.89
CA VAL A 12 -7.31 11.34 -0.01
C VAL A 12 -8.11 10.06 -0.24
N LYS A 13 -9.03 9.77 0.67
CA LYS A 13 -9.94 8.62 0.52
C LYS A 13 -10.73 8.72 -0.80
N ASN A 14 -10.94 7.58 -1.45
CA ASN A 14 -11.66 7.48 -2.74
C ASN A 14 -11.01 8.26 -3.90
N SER A 15 -9.70 8.48 -3.86
CA SER A 15 -8.97 9.12 -4.96
C SER A 15 -8.56 8.17 -6.09
N GLY A 16 -8.71 6.86 -5.89
CA GLY A 16 -8.33 5.84 -6.88
C GLY A 16 -6.98 5.18 -6.62
N LYS A 17 -6.44 5.30 -5.41
CA LYS A 17 -5.15 4.67 -5.04
C LYS A 17 -5.12 3.17 -5.31
N THR A 18 -6.12 2.45 -4.82
CA THR A 18 -6.19 1.00 -4.99
C THR A 18 -6.28 0.60 -6.46
N THR A 19 -7.05 1.32 -7.26
CA THR A 19 -7.18 1.08 -8.69
C THR A 19 -5.84 1.24 -9.40
N LEU A 20 -5.11 2.32 -9.11
CA LEU A 20 -3.78 2.54 -9.68
C LEU A 20 -2.81 1.45 -9.25
N ILE A 21 -2.79 1.12 -7.97
CA ILE A 21 -1.91 0.06 -7.44
C ILE A 21 -2.18 -1.27 -8.16
N CYS A 22 -3.43 -1.66 -8.30
CA CYS A 22 -3.78 -2.91 -8.98
C CYS A 22 -3.28 -2.93 -10.44
N ARG A 23 -3.42 -1.83 -11.17
CA ARG A 23 -2.89 -1.72 -12.53
C ARG A 23 -1.36 -1.77 -12.59
N LEU A 24 -0.70 -1.09 -11.67
CA LEU A 24 0.76 -1.15 -11.56
C LEU A 24 1.25 -2.57 -11.26
N LEU A 25 0.55 -3.29 -10.38
CA LEU A 25 0.88 -4.67 -10.06
C LEU A 25 0.78 -5.59 -11.27
N GLU A 26 -0.23 -5.43 -12.11
CA GLU A 26 -0.36 -6.17 -13.37
C GLU A 26 0.85 -5.91 -14.28
N ILE A 27 1.23 -4.65 -14.48
CA ILE A 27 2.36 -4.24 -15.31
C ILE A 27 3.67 -4.81 -14.75
N PHE A 28 3.90 -4.69 -13.45
CA PHE A 28 5.12 -5.19 -12.81
C PHE A 28 5.21 -6.70 -12.85
N LYS A 29 4.10 -7.40 -12.69
CA LYS A 29 4.04 -8.85 -12.85
C LYS A 29 4.46 -9.28 -14.26
N ASP A 30 3.96 -8.60 -15.29
CA ASP A 30 4.32 -8.87 -16.69
C ASP A 30 5.80 -8.63 -16.97
N LYS A 31 6.44 -7.75 -16.19
CA LYS A 31 7.89 -7.48 -16.23
C LYS A 31 8.70 -8.46 -15.35
N GLY A 32 8.07 -9.42 -14.72
CA GLY A 32 8.72 -10.39 -13.85
C GLY A 32 9.16 -9.83 -12.48
N LEU A 33 8.65 -8.68 -12.07
CA LEU A 33 8.98 -8.08 -10.78
C LEU A 33 8.09 -8.62 -9.66
N LYS A 34 8.70 -8.90 -8.52
CA LYS A 34 7.99 -9.25 -7.28
C LYS A 34 7.71 -7.97 -6.49
N VAL A 35 6.44 -7.65 -6.34
CA VAL A 35 6.01 -6.43 -5.66
C VAL A 35 5.15 -6.80 -4.46
N ALA A 36 5.50 -6.27 -3.30
CA ALA A 36 4.66 -6.33 -2.10
C ALA A 36 3.95 -4.99 -1.89
N VAL A 37 2.77 -5.04 -1.31
CA VAL A 37 2.00 -3.85 -0.97
C VAL A 37 1.77 -3.82 0.54
N LEU A 38 2.08 -2.69 1.16
CA LEU A 38 1.78 -2.43 2.55
C LEU A 38 0.75 -1.30 2.62
N LYS A 39 -0.32 -1.55 3.34
CA LYS A 39 -1.37 -0.55 3.56
C LYS A 39 -1.47 -0.22 5.04
N HIS A 40 -1.43 1.06 5.37
CA HIS A 40 -1.81 1.54 6.68
C HIS A 40 -3.30 1.91 6.67
N ASP A 41 -4.08 1.27 7.50
CA ASP A 41 -5.46 1.66 7.72
C ASP A 41 -5.54 2.62 8.91
N GLY A 42 -6.12 3.78 8.71
CA GLY A 42 -6.30 4.78 9.78
C GLY A 42 -7.36 4.38 10.82
N HIS A 43 -8.11 3.35 10.53
CA HIS A 43 -9.09 2.74 11.44
C HIS A 43 -8.68 1.30 11.73
N ASP A 44 -9.17 0.77 12.85
CA ASP A 44 -9.00 -0.64 13.12
C ASP A 44 -9.74 -1.46 12.07
N PHE A 45 -9.10 -2.49 11.56
CA PHE A 45 -9.69 -3.36 10.54
C PHE A 45 -9.97 -4.75 11.12
N VAL A 46 -10.97 -5.41 10.59
CA VAL A 46 -11.27 -6.79 10.94
C VAL A 46 -10.48 -7.70 10.00
N PRO A 47 -9.49 -8.43 10.53
CA PRO A 47 -8.73 -9.36 9.72
C PRO A 47 -9.49 -10.67 9.54
N ASP A 48 -9.17 -11.38 8.46
CA ASP A 48 -9.71 -12.69 8.15
C ASP A 48 -11.17 -12.69 7.66
N VAL A 49 -11.59 -13.84 7.18
CA VAL A 49 -12.93 -14.03 6.61
C VAL A 49 -13.89 -14.50 7.71
N PRO A 50 -15.01 -13.82 7.95
CA PRO A 50 -16.02 -14.28 8.90
C PRO A 50 -16.46 -15.71 8.62
N GLY A 51 -16.58 -16.51 9.68
CA GLY A 51 -17.00 -17.91 9.59
C GLY A 51 -15.87 -18.92 9.39
N THR A 52 -14.63 -18.47 9.25
CA THR A 52 -13.47 -19.37 9.25
C THR A 52 -13.00 -19.71 10.66
N ASP A 53 -12.26 -20.82 10.81
CA ASP A 53 -11.76 -21.25 12.11
C ASP A 53 -10.83 -20.22 12.74
N THR A 54 -9.90 -19.67 11.96
CA THR A 54 -8.97 -18.64 12.44
C THR A 54 -9.67 -17.33 12.80
N TYR A 55 -10.70 -16.95 12.08
CA TYR A 55 -11.55 -15.82 12.47
C TYR A 55 -12.19 -16.08 13.85
N CYS A 56 -12.81 -17.23 14.04
CA CYS A 56 -13.41 -17.61 15.32
C CYS A 56 -12.41 -17.59 16.47
N GLN A 57 -11.21 -18.10 16.23
CA GLN A 57 -10.14 -18.12 17.22
C GLN A 57 -9.69 -16.71 17.63
N LEU A 58 -9.54 -15.79 16.66
CA LEU A 58 -9.26 -14.38 16.93
C LEU A 58 -10.36 -13.72 17.75
N GLN A 59 -11.62 -13.92 17.36
CA GLN A 59 -12.77 -13.36 18.09
C GLN A 59 -12.87 -13.94 19.52
N SER A 60 -12.37 -15.13 19.75
CA SER A 60 -12.35 -15.79 21.07
C SER A 60 -11.16 -15.35 21.94
N GLY A 61 -10.31 -14.45 21.48
CA GLY A 61 -9.28 -13.84 22.27
C GLY A 61 -7.84 -14.33 22.01
N ALA A 62 -7.61 -15.05 20.93
CA ALA A 62 -6.22 -15.36 20.53
C ALA A 62 -5.48 -14.05 20.22
N TYR A 63 -4.27 -13.90 20.78
CA TYR A 63 -3.48 -12.72 20.46
C TYR A 63 -2.91 -12.73 19.03
N GLY A 64 -2.96 -13.87 18.39
CA GLY A 64 -2.58 -14.03 17.00
C GLY A 64 -2.99 -15.39 16.45
N THR A 65 -3.07 -15.46 15.14
CA THR A 65 -3.32 -16.69 14.39
C THR A 65 -2.41 -16.77 13.18
N ALA A 66 -2.10 -17.98 12.78
CA ALA A 66 -1.43 -18.24 11.51
C ALA A 66 -2.13 -19.40 10.80
N VAL A 67 -2.43 -19.22 9.54
CA VAL A 67 -2.90 -20.29 8.66
C VAL A 67 -1.95 -20.39 7.47
N PHE A 68 -1.59 -21.59 7.10
CA PHE A 68 -0.64 -21.83 6.04
C PHE A 68 -0.96 -23.06 5.22
N SER A 69 -0.51 -23.04 3.99
CA SER A 69 -0.56 -24.15 3.06
C SER A 69 0.79 -24.29 2.33
N ALA A 70 0.88 -25.17 1.36
CA ALA A 70 2.11 -25.38 0.62
C ALA A 70 2.61 -24.12 -0.15
N GLY A 71 1.73 -23.20 -0.50
CA GLY A 71 2.10 -22.07 -1.36
C GLY A 71 1.95 -20.68 -0.74
N LYS A 72 1.34 -20.57 0.44
CA LYS A 72 1.09 -19.29 1.09
C LYS A 72 0.77 -19.43 2.57
N TYR A 73 0.93 -18.34 3.30
CA TYR A 73 0.45 -18.22 4.67
C TYR A 73 -0.17 -16.86 4.92
N MET A 74 -1.00 -16.80 5.93
CA MET A 74 -1.53 -15.56 6.49
C MET A 74 -1.23 -15.54 7.98
N LEU A 75 -0.73 -14.41 8.46
CA LEU A 75 -0.42 -14.18 9.88
C LEU A 75 -1.21 -12.96 10.36
N VAL A 76 -1.93 -13.10 11.44
CA VAL A 76 -2.54 -12.00 12.16
C VAL A 76 -1.99 -11.97 13.57
N LYS A 77 -1.49 -10.81 13.97
CA LYS A 77 -0.88 -10.62 15.30
C LYS A 77 -1.37 -9.32 15.91
N GLN A 78 -1.87 -9.40 17.14
CA GLN A 78 -2.17 -8.21 17.93
C GLN A 78 -0.85 -7.58 18.39
N GLN A 79 -0.58 -6.36 17.94
CA GLN A 79 0.65 -5.65 18.27
C GLN A 79 0.36 -4.16 18.31
N PRO A 80 0.70 -3.45 19.41
CA PRO A 80 0.36 -2.04 19.55
C PRO A 80 0.95 -1.14 18.48
N GLN A 81 2.16 -1.47 18.02
CA GLN A 81 2.85 -0.72 16.97
C GLN A 81 3.68 -1.67 16.11
N ILE A 82 3.62 -1.46 14.82
CA ILE A 82 4.51 -2.06 13.85
C ILE A 82 4.81 -1.01 12.78
N SER A 83 6.06 -0.90 12.39
CA SER A 83 6.48 0.02 11.34
C SER A 83 6.40 -0.64 9.97
N GLU A 84 6.26 0.18 8.94
CA GLU A 84 6.35 -0.28 7.55
C GLU A 84 7.71 -0.89 7.21
N LYS A 85 8.77 -0.46 7.92
CA LYS A 85 10.11 -1.05 7.77
C LYS A 85 10.15 -2.49 8.26
N GLU A 86 9.59 -2.74 9.45
CA GLU A 86 9.47 -4.11 9.98
C GLU A 86 8.59 -4.98 9.10
N LEU A 87 7.46 -4.43 8.60
CA LEU A 87 6.59 -5.16 7.66
C LEU A 87 7.30 -5.49 6.35
N ALA A 88 8.13 -4.59 5.84
CA ALA A 88 8.90 -4.80 4.63
C ALA A 88 9.89 -5.97 4.74
N GLU A 89 10.37 -6.27 5.95
CA GLU A 89 11.28 -7.40 6.20
C GLU A 89 10.62 -8.77 6.03
N PHE A 90 9.29 -8.83 6.08
CA PHE A 90 8.56 -10.06 5.76
C PHE A 90 8.55 -10.39 4.26
N PHE A 91 9.02 -9.48 3.42
CA PHE A 91 9.09 -9.65 1.96
C PHE A 91 10.52 -9.51 1.46
N PRO A 92 11.45 -10.38 1.91
CA PRO A 92 12.87 -10.26 1.56
C PRO A 92 13.14 -10.38 0.06
N GLU A 93 12.31 -11.13 -0.66
CA GLU A 93 12.47 -11.36 -2.10
C GLU A 93 11.77 -10.28 -2.98
N ALA A 94 11.12 -9.30 -2.37
CA ALA A 94 10.44 -8.26 -3.15
C ALA A 94 11.44 -7.33 -3.83
N ASP A 95 11.27 -7.13 -5.12
CA ASP A 95 12.02 -6.14 -5.91
C ASP A 95 11.57 -4.72 -5.57
N LEU A 96 10.32 -4.58 -5.17
CA LEU A 96 9.66 -3.31 -4.91
C LEU A 96 8.61 -3.45 -3.82
N ILE A 97 8.49 -2.43 -2.99
CA ILE A 97 7.42 -2.30 -2.01
C ILE A 97 6.62 -1.04 -2.29
N LEU A 98 5.34 -1.19 -2.48
CA LEU A 98 4.38 -0.11 -2.61
C LEU A 98 3.70 0.14 -1.26
N LEU A 99 3.68 1.39 -0.85
CA LEU A 99 2.94 1.82 0.34
C LEU A 99 1.63 2.48 -0.12
N GLU A 100 0.49 1.92 0.25
CA GLU A 100 -0.79 2.56 0.01
C GLU A 100 -1.12 3.53 1.14
N GLY A 101 -1.21 4.82 0.81
CA GLY A 101 -1.39 5.90 1.76
C GLY A 101 -0.08 6.60 2.09
N PHE A 102 0.27 6.67 3.36
CA PHE A 102 1.56 7.22 3.84
C PHE A 102 1.87 8.64 3.33
N LYS A 103 0.85 9.47 3.20
CA LYS A 103 0.95 10.82 2.61
C LYS A 103 1.94 11.75 3.34
N TYR A 104 2.18 11.52 4.63
CA TYR A 104 3.09 12.32 5.45
C TYR A 104 4.48 11.69 5.62
N SER A 105 4.72 10.55 5.02
CA SER A 105 6.01 9.88 5.09
C SER A 105 7.08 10.59 4.26
N THR A 106 8.33 10.24 4.52
CA THR A 106 9.49 10.74 3.75
C THR A 106 9.81 9.93 2.50
N TYR A 107 9.07 8.87 2.23
CA TYR A 107 9.27 8.06 1.03
C TYR A 107 8.92 8.84 -0.23
N PRO A 108 9.63 8.58 -1.34
CA PRO A 108 9.19 9.06 -2.66
C PRO A 108 7.77 8.59 -2.91
N LYS A 109 6.94 9.43 -3.49
CA LYS A 109 5.52 9.12 -3.65
C LYS A 109 4.89 9.71 -4.89
N ILE A 110 3.85 9.03 -5.35
CA ILE A 110 2.91 9.53 -6.34
C ILE A 110 1.64 9.89 -5.60
N GLU A 111 1.17 11.10 -5.75
CA GLU A 111 -0.10 11.53 -5.20
C GLU A 111 -1.17 11.52 -6.27
N ILE A 112 -2.29 10.91 -5.94
CA ILE A 112 -3.47 10.91 -6.79
C ILE A 112 -4.43 11.98 -6.29
N ILE A 113 -4.75 12.92 -7.18
CA ILE A 113 -5.74 13.96 -6.95
C ILE A 113 -6.87 13.73 -7.94
N ARG A 114 -8.04 13.40 -7.44
CA ARG A 114 -9.23 13.17 -8.25
C ARG A 114 -10.11 14.40 -8.23
N LYS A 115 -10.44 14.90 -9.42
CA LYS A 115 -11.36 16.02 -9.59
C LYS A 115 -12.71 15.73 -8.92
N GLY A 116 -13.20 16.67 -8.13
CA GLY A 116 -14.43 16.53 -7.35
C GLY A 116 -14.26 15.84 -5.98
N ASN A 117 -13.10 15.27 -5.70
CA ASN A 117 -12.80 14.64 -4.41
C ASN A 117 -11.74 15.40 -3.61
N SER A 118 -10.73 15.91 -4.29
CA SER A 118 -9.71 16.78 -3.72
C SER A 118 -9.18 17.72 -4.80
N ALA A 119 -9.12 19.01 -4.50
CA ALA A 119 -8.59 20.01 -5.42
C ALA A 119 -7.11 20.31 -5.16
N GLU A 120 -6.60 19.98 -3.97
CA GLU A 120 -5.26 20.35 -3.52
C GLU A 120 -4.45 19.12 -3.11
N SER A 121 -3.14 19.25 -3.27
CA SER A 121 -2.18 18.28 -2.79
C SER A 121 -2.17 18.26 -1.26
N VAL A 122 -2.14 17.06 -0.69
CA VAL A 122 -2.01 16.83 0.75
C VAL A 122 -0.62 16.30 1.14
N CYS A 123 0.24 16.05 0.13
CA CYS A 123 1.59 15.54 0.34
C CYS A 123 2.63 16.65 0.30
N ASN A 124 3.77 16.41 0.94
CA ASN A 124 4.91 17.32 0.82
C ASN A 124 5.41 17.33 -0.64
N PRO A 125 5.45 18.51 -1.31
CA PRO A 125 5.86 18.61 -2.71
C PRO A 125 7.27 18.11 -2.99
N GLU A 126 8.18 18.22 -2.04
CA GLU A 126 9.58 17.78 -2.19
C GLU A 126 9.72 16.27 -2.34
N LYS A 127 8.74 15.51 -1.89
CA LYS A 127 8.74 14.04 -1.95
C LYS A 127 7.90 13.49 -3.10
N LEU A 128 7.21 14.35 -3.83
CA LEU A 128 6.44 13.91 -4.98
C LEU A 128 7.33 13.57 -6.16
N MET A 129 7.10 12.43 -6.75
CA MET A 129 7.66 12.07 -8.04
C MET A 129 6.92 12.88 -9.10
N ARG A 130 7.66 13.67 -9.87
CA ARG A 130 7.10 14.51 -10.92
C ARG A 130 7.49 13.98 -12.28
N SER A 131 6.56 14.03 -13.21
CA SER A 131 6.89 13.88 -14.62
C SER A 131 7.59 15.16 -15.11
N GLU A 132 8.56 15.00 -15.98
CA GLU A 132 9.21 16.14 -16.64
C GLU A 132 8.33 16.80 -17.71
N GLU A 133 7.24 16.14 -18.10
CA GLU A 133 6.29 16.69 -19.07
C GLU A 133 5.36 17.67 -18.38
N HIS A 134 5.60 18.95 -18.62
CA HIS A 134 4.75 20.05 -18.16
C HIS A 134 3.65 20.33 -19.16
N THR A 135 2.70 19.42 -19.29
CA THR A 135 1.51 19.66 -20.08
C THR A 135 0.34 20.06 -19.21
N SER A 136 -0.66 20.72 -19.78
CA SER A 136 -1.87 21.10 -19.06
C SER A 136 -2.61 19.89 -18.49
N GLU A 137 -2.44 18.73 -19.08
CA GLU A 137 -2.99 17.46 -18.62
C GLU A 137 -2.37 17.00 -17.31
N LEU A 138 -1.14 17.36 -17.02
CA LEU A 138 -0.49 17.05 -15.75
C LEU A 138 -1.10 17.79 -14.57
N GLN A 139 -1.83 18.86 -14.81
CA GLN A 139 -2.59 19.55 -13.76
C GLN A 139 -3.79 18.74 -13.33
N SER A 140 -4.28 17.88 -14.19
CA SER A 140 -5.34 16.92 -13.89
C SER A 140 -4.72 15.57 -13.53
N ARG A 141 -4.10 15.48 -12.38
CA ARG A 141 -3.52 14.24 -11.86
C ARG A 141 -4.54 13.13 -11.67
N SER A 142 -5.80 13.46 -11.76
CA SER A 142 -6.91 12.53 -11.82
C SER A 142 -6.89 11.67 -13.09
N ASP A 143 -6.24 12.13 -14.15
CA ASP A 143 -6.15 11.42 -15.41
C ASP A 143 -5.07 10.31 -15.37
N LEU A 144 -4.25 10.30 -14.33
CA LEU A 144 -3.28 9.24 -14.05
C LEU A 144 -3.90 8.00 -13.40
N VAL A 145 -5.15 8.07 -13.12
CA VAL A 145 -5.94 6.98 -12.53
C VAL A 145 -6.68 6.19 -13.64
#